data_e015fb5a0777ae80a016b6a8522811a3
#
_entry.id   e015fb5a0777ae80a016b6a8522811a3
#
_cell.length_a   1.000
_cell.length_b   1.000
_cell.length_c   1.000
_cell.angle_alpha   90.00
_cell.angle_beta   90.00
_cell.angle_gamma   90.00
#
_symmetry.space_group_name_H-M   'P 1'
#
loop_
_entity.id
_entity.type
_entity.pdbx_description
1 polymer ?
#
loop_
_entity_poly.entity_id
_entity_poly.type
_entity_poly.pdbx_seq_one_letter_code
_entity_poly.pdbx_strand_id
1 'polypeptide(L)'
;KMGCNAIRTSHYPYAPEFYAMCDTLGFMVIDEPWDGWFHWYGCHKVPYDYSNDFLDWWGKDLPDFIKRDRNCPSVVMWSLGNEVWGYDRHMYLQYKMNKIFHDMDPTRPTTQAYCTDLYIDIAGFNANGECKGDISDFHKKQPLKLAVGTEIPHTRQTRGVYRTIGTRKPWDKDEVLNEHDAARVFPLTSFTTEEVFDGIDTRYASS
;
A
#
# COMPACT_ATOMS: atom_id res chain seq x y z
N LYS A 1 0.15 19.25 -8.20
CA LYS A 1 -1.01 19.55 -9.07
C LYS A 1 -2.23 18.70 -8.69
N MET A 2 -2.02 17.51 -8.12
CA MET A 2 -3.08 16.63 -7.63
C MET A 2 -3.55 16.96 -6.20
N GLY A 3 -2.86 17.86 -5.50
CA GLY A 3 -3.16 18.16 -4.11
C GLY A 3 -2.65 17.12 -3.09
N CYS A 4 -1.93 16.09 -3.53
CA CYS A 4 -1.37 15.10 -2.63
C CYS A 4 -0.33 15.71 -1.70
N ASN A 5 -0.37 15.33 -0.42
CA ASN A 5 0.56 15.74 0.63
C ASN A 5 1.18 14.55 1.38
N ALA A 6 0.86 13.32 0.96
CA ALA A 6 1.38 12.10 1.55
C ALA A 6 1.75 11.09 0.46
N ILE A 7 2.72 10.24 0.76
CA ILE A 7 3.24 9.19 -0.13
C ILE A 7 3.47 7.94 0.69
N ARG A 8 3.11 6.78 0.16
CA ARG A 8 3.56 5.48 0.65
C ARG A 8 4.66 4.95 -0.27
N THR A 9 5.76 4.48 0.30
CA THR A 9 6.89 3.93 -0.47
C THR A 9 6.61 2.49 -0.91
N SER A 10 5.61 2.31 -1.73
CA SER A 10 5.19 0.98 -2.20
C SER A 10 6.16 0.41 -3.23
N HIS A 11 6.86 -0.71 -2.98
CA HIS A 11 6.76 -1.50 -1.74
C HIS A 11 8.16 -1.76 -1.17
N TYR A 12 9.07 -0.83 -1.32
CA TYR A 12 10.47 -0.95 -0.95
C TYR A 12 11.04 0.39 -0.46
N PRO A 13 12.11 0.37 0.33
CA PRO A 13 12.77 1.59 0.76
C PRO A 13 13.30 2.39 -0.45
N TYR A 14 12.98 3.67 -0.50
CA TYR A 14 13.45 4.55 -1.57
C TYR A 14 14.86 5.09 -1.27
N ALA A 15 15.45 5.77 -2.26
CA ALA A 15 16.74 6.41 -2.08
C ALA A 15 16.69 7.50 -1.00
N PRO A 16 17.76 7.75 -0.23
CA PRO A 16 17.78 8.77 0.83
C PRO A 16 17.40 10.17 0.34
N GLU A 17 17.69 10.49 -0.90
CA GLU A 17 17.34 11.77 -1.54
C GLU A 17 15.83 11.98 -1.64
N PHE A 18 15.06 10.89 -1.78
CA PHE A 18 13.59 10.97 -1.78
C PHE A 18 13.08 11.50 -0.43
N TYR A 19 13.57 10.96 0.68
CA TYR A 19 13.17 11.41 2.02
C TYR A 19 13.60 12.85 2.28
N ALA A 20 14.82 13.23 1.89
CA ALA A 20 15.29 14.60 1.99
C ALA A 20 14.42 15.59 1.19
N MET A 21 13.92 15.17 0.04
CA MET A 21 12.93 15.95 -0.73
C MET A 21 11.59 16.03 -0.02
N CYS A 22 11.09 14.93 0.53
CA CYS A 22 9.85 14.91 1.30
C CYS A 22 9.95 15.82 2.53
N ASP A 23 11.06 15.78 3.25
CA ASP A 23 11.34 16.67 4.39
C ASP A 23 11.29 18.15 3.97
N THR A 24 11.91 18.48 2.83
CA THR A 24 11.96 19.86 2.32
C THR A 24 10.60 20.35 1.83
N LEU A 25 9.84 19.50 1.17
CA LEU A 25 8.57 19.84 0.54
C LEU A 25 7.36 19.69 1.46
N GLY A 26 7.54 19.12 2.65
CA GLY A 26 6.49 18.91 3.62
C GLY A 26 5.55 17.74 3.29
N PHE A 27 6.04 16.72 2.57
CA PHE A 27 5.28 15.49 2.35
C PHE A 27 5.36 14.57 3.56
N MET A 28 4.26 13.94 3.91
CA MET A 28 4.21 12.84 4.87
C MET A 28 4.51 11.51 4.15
N VAL A 29 5.26 10.64 4.81
CA VAL A 29 5.63 9.34 4.25
C VAL A 29 5.17 8.20 5.15
N ILE A 30 4.45 7.24 4.55
CA ILE A 30 4.31 5.89 5.11
C ILE A 30 5.46 5.09 4.51
N ASP A 31 6.41 4.69 5.34
CA ASP A 31 7.62 4.04 4.89
C ASP A 31 7.51 2.52 5.01
N GLU A 32 7.82 1.80 3.92
CA GLU A 32 7.57 0.38 3.78
C GLU A 32 8.83 -0.37 3.33
N PRO A 33 9.26 -1.41 4.06
CA PRO A 33 10.54 -2.07 3.79
C PRO A 33 10.48 -3.13 2.68
N TRP A 34 9.32 -3.75 2.42
CA TRP A 34 9.15 -4.83 1.44
C TRP A 34 7.69 -5.03 1.03
N ASP A 35 7.47 -5.69 -0.10
CA ASP A 35 6.15 -6.09 -0.59
C ASP A 35 5.61 -7.28 0.23
N GLY A 36 6.05 -8.48 -0.07
CA GLY A 36 5.65 -9.70 0.63
C GLY A 36 6.66 -10.18 1.67
N TRP A 37 6.22 -11.11 2.53
CA TRP A 37 7.12 -11.65 3.56
C TRP A 37 7.77 -12.98 3.16
N PHE A 38 7.05 -13.87 2.50
CA PHE A 38 7.58 -15.15 2.00
C PHE A 38 6.63 -15.85 1.02
N HIS A 39 7.17 -16.80 0.29
CA HIS A 39 6.41 -17.62 -0.63
C HIS A 39 5.49 -18.59 0.10
N TRP A 40 4.23 -18.23 0.26
CA TRP A 40 3.21 -19.14 0.72
C TRP A 40 1.86 -18.79 0.10
N TYR A 41 1.24 -19.77 -0.56
CA TYR A 41 -0.06 -19.62 -1.22
C TYR A 41 -0.18 -18.48 -2.26
N GLY A 42 0.86 -18.26 -3.05
CA GLY A 42 0.83 -17.29 -4.14
C GLY A 42 0.93 -15.82 -3.71
N CYS A 43 1.41 -15.58 -2.50
CA CYS A 43 1.60 -14.21 -2.00
C CYS A 43 2.78 -13.46 -2.63
N HIS A 44 3.62 -14.12 -3.41
CA HIS A 44 4.66 -13.44 -4.18
C HIS A 44 4.10 -13.03 -5.53
N LYS A 45 4.29 -11.79 -5.84
CA LYS A 45 3.79 -11.20 -7.08
C LYS A 45 4.77 -11.37 -8.24
N VAL A 46 6.06 -11.58 -7.93
CA VAL A 46 7.12 -11.74 -8.92
C VAL A 46 8.18 -12.76 -8.47
N PRO A 47 8.83 -13.48 -9.42
CA PRO A 47 9.77 -14.56 -9.11
C PRO A 47 11.04 -14.13 -8.35
N TYR A 48 11.40 -12.85 -8.43
CA TYR A 48 12.64 -12.29 -7.86
C TYR A 48 12.36 -11.28 -6.75
N ASP A 49 11.28 -11.47 -6.03
CA ASP A 49 10.90 -10.65 -4.90
C ASP A 49 11.78 -10.95 -3.67
N TYR A 50 11.91 -9.97 -2.78
CA TYR A 50 12.56 -10.12 -1.48
C TYR A 50 11.97 -11.24 -0.62
N SER A 51 10.75 -11.64 -0.87
CA SER A 51 10.11 -12.79 -0.22
C SER A 51 10.90 -14.11 -0.34
N ASN A 52 11.80 -14.23 -1.33
CA ASN A 52 12.71 -15.38 -1.47
C ASN A 52 13.72 -15.46 -0.32
N ASP A 53 14.18 -14.32 0.16
CA ASP A 53 15.24 -14.17 1.16
C ASP A 53 14.70 -13.71 2.52
N PHE A 54 13.40 -13.39 2.60
CA PHE A 54 12.77 -12.77 3.74
C PHE A 54 13.04 -13.50 5.07
N LEU A 55 12.88 -14.83 5.11
CA LEU A 55 13.01 -15.60 6.34
C LEU A 55 14.43 -15.53 6.95
N ASP A 56 15.44 -15.40 6.12
CA ASP A 56 16.83 -15.36 6.54
C ASP A 56 17.32 -13.94 6.88
N TRP A 57 16.66 -12.92 6.31
CA TRP A 57 17.18 -11.56 6.32
C TRP A 57 16.30 -10.53 7.06
N TRP A 58 14.99 -10.70 7.13
CA TRP A 58 14.09 -9.69 7.72
C TRP A 58 14.52 -9.19 9.11
N GLY A 59 15.03 -10.09 9.95
CA GLY A 59 15.45 -9.76 11.31
C GLY A 59 16.74 -8.94 11.39
N LYS A 60 17.51 -8.87 10.30
CA LYS A 60 18.70 -8.02 10.15
C LYS A 60 18.33 -6.72 9.44
N ASP A 61 17.59 -6.82 8.35
CA ASP A 61 17.30 -5.70 7.47
C ASP A 61 16.30 -4.73 8.07
N LEU A 62 15.32 -5.22 8.84
CA LEU A 62 14.34 -4.36 9.50
C LEU A 62 14.96 -3.36 10.48
N PRO A 63 15.87 -3.78 11.40
CA PRO A 63 16.58 -2.82 12.25
C PRO A 63 17.40 -1.80 11.47
N ASP A 64 18.03 -2.19 10.38
CA ASP A 64 18.85 -1.28 9.59
C ASP A 64 18.00 -0.31 8.77
N PHE A 65 16.87 -0.76 8.25
CA PHE A 65 15.84 0.09 7.64
C PHE A 65 15.35 1.17 8.63
N ILE A 66 14.96 0.79 9.83
CA ILE A 66 14.49 1.73 10.85
C ILE A 66 15.59 2.72 11.22
N LYS A 67 16.83 2.28 11.45
CA LYS A 67 17.97 3.17 11.76
C LYS A 67 18.22 4.17 10.65
N ARG A 68 18.09 3.75 9.40
CA ARG A 68 18.32 4.61 8.23
C ARG A 68 17.32 5.76 8.19
N ASP A 69 16.03 5.48 8.39
CA ASP A 69 14.96 6.42 8.05
C ASP A 69 14.27 7.08 9.25
N ARG A 70 14.45 6.58 10.48
CA ARG A 70 13.79 7.14 11.68
C ARG A 70 14.12 8.61 11.98
N ASN A 71 15.20 9.14 11.42
CA ASN A 71 15.57 10.55 11.58
C ASN A 71 15.03 11.44 10.45
N CYS A 72 14.26 10.90 9.50
CA CYS A 72 13.57 11.67 8.47
C CYS A 72 12.25 12.21 9.03
N PRO A 73 12.08 13.54 9.19
CA PRO A 73 10.85 14.13 9.73
C PRO A 73 9.60 13.82 8.88
N SER A 74 9.78 13.61 7.59
CA SER A 74 8.70 13.25 6.67
C SER A 74 8.10 11.87 6.95
N VAL A 75 8.87 10.93 7.49
CA VAL A 75 8.36 9.61 7.86
C VAL A 75 7.46 9.74 9.08
N VAL A 76 6.16 9.56 8.89
CA VAL A 76 5.15 9.72 9.96
C VAL A 76 4.56 8.39 10.41
N MET A 77 4.78 7.32 9.64
CA MET A 77 4.23 6.00 9.90
C MET A 77 5.12 4.92 9.29
N TRP A 78 5.24 3.79 9.97
CA TRP A 78 5.90 2.60 9.47
C TRP A 78 4.89 1.60 8.90
N SER A 79 5.20 0.99 7.76
CA SER A 79 4.43 -0.14 7.24
C SER A 79 5.19 -1.45 7.44
N LEU A 80 4.49 -2.50 7.85
CA LEU A 80 5.08 -3.81 8.03
C LEU A 80 5.20 -4.60 6.70
N GLY A 81 4.53 -4.16 5.66
CA GLY A 81 4.54 -4.79 4.34
C GLY A 81 3.20 -4.66 3.62
N ASN A 82 3.13 -5.21 2.41
CA ASN A 82 2.01 -5.07 1.51
C ASN A 82 1.27 -6.39 1.31
N GLU A 83 -0.05 -6.37 1.56
CA GLU A 83 -0.97 -7.48 1.22
C GLU A 83 -0.41 -8.86 1.61
N VAL A 84 0.12 -8.96 2.80
CA VAL A 84 0.63 -10.21 3.34
C VAL A 84 -0.54 -11.01 3.89
N TRP A 85 -0.79 -12.15 3.32
CA TRP A 85 -1.92 -13.01 3.66
C TRP A 85 -1.44 -14.32 4.25
N GLY A 86 -2.20 -14.85 5.20
CA GLY A 86 -1.93 -16.15 5.77
C GLY A 86 -2.22 -16.25 7.26
N TYR A 87 -2.15 -17.44 7.77
CA TYR A 87 -2.60 -17.88 9.07
C TYR A 87 -1.58 -17.60 10.19
N ASP A 88 -1.72 -18.23 11.33
CA ASP A 88 -1.05 -18.02 12.61
C ASP A 88 0.44 -17.62 12.61
N ARG A 89 1.20 -18.04 11.62
CA ARG A 89 2.62 -17.66 11.50
C ARG A 89 2.82 -16.20 11.13
N HIS A 90 1.90 -15.63 10.36
CA HIS A 90 1.94 -14.21 10.00
C HIS A 90 1.69 -13.35 11.23
N MET A 91 0.73 -13.70 12.06
CA MET A 91 0.44 -12.97 13.30
C MET A 91 1.65 -12.91 14.23
N TYR A 92 2.39 -13.99 14.33
CA TYR A 92 3.61 -14.02 15.16
C TYR A 92 4.72 -13.11 14.59
N LEU A 93 4.94 -13.15 13.28
CA LEU A 93 5.89 -12.26 12.63
C LEU A 93 5.45 -10.79 12.70
N GLN A 94 4.17 -10.54 12.47
CA GLN A 94 3.58 -9.22 12.61
C GLN A 94 3.82 -8.66 14.03
N TYR A 95 3.51 -9.44 15.05
CA TYR A 95 3.80 -9.06 16.44
C TYR A 95 5.28 -8.76 16.66
N LYS A 96 6.19 -9.63 16.18
CA LYS A 96 7.63 -9.41 16.32
C LYS A 96 8.13 -8.16 15.61
N MET A 97 7.71 -7.95 14.37
CA MET A 97 8.10 -6.78 13.61
C MET A 97 7.54 -5.51 14.23
N ASN A 98 6.27 -5.52 14.63
CA ASN A 98 5.67 -4.39 15.33
C ASN A 98 6.44 -4.04 16.60
N LYS A 99 6.81 -5.06 17.37
CA LYS A 99 7.63 -4.86 18.56
C LYS A 99 8.99 -4.23 18.24
N ILE A 100 9.67 -4.66 17.17
CA ILE A 100 10.95 -4.07 16.75
C ILE A 100 10.77 -2.60 16.34
N PHE A 101 9.71 -2.27 15.60
CA PHE A 101 9.42 -0.88 15.27
C PHE A 101 9.27 -0.02 16.53
N HIS A 102 8.45 -0.44 17.48
CA HIS A 102 8.23 0.30 18.72
C HIS A 102 9.45 0.35 19.65
N ASP A 103 10.24 -0.73 19.72
CA ASP A 103 11.48 -0.72 20.51
C ASP A 103 12.53 0.23 19.93
N MET A 104 12.55 0.43 18.62
CA MET A 104 13.56 1.24 17.93
C MET A 104 13.09 2.66 17.58
N ASP A 105 11.80 2.85 17.44
CA ASP A 105 11.15 4.13 17.22
C ASP A 105 9.75 4.16 17.87
N PRO A 106 9.65 4.51 19.14
CA PRO A 106 8.37 4.58 19.85
C PRO A 106 7.52 5.81 19.47
N THR A 107 8.00 6.64 18.56
CA THR A 107 7.35 7.92 18.22
C THR A 107 6.36 7.82 17.08
N ARG A 108 6.43 6.76 16.27
CA ARG A 108 5.60 6.58 15.09
C ARG A 108 4.75 5.33 15.17
N PRO A 109 3.47 5.42 14.74
CA PRO A 109 2.60 4.25 14.66
C PRO A 109 2.99 3.34 13.49
N THR A 110 2.51 2.12 13.57
CA THR A 110 2.65 1.12 12.53
C THR A 110 1.35 0.86 11.80
N THR A 111 1.45 0.50 10.52
CA THR A 111 0.37 -0.01 9.69
C THR A 111 0.84 -1.20 8.87
N GLN A 112 -0.05 -1.81 8.15
CA GLN A 112 0.24 -2.80 7.11
C GLN A 112 -0.87 -2.73 6.08
N ALA A 113 -0.49 -2.70 4.81
CA ALA A 113 -1.47 -2.66 3.74
C ALA A 113 -2.34 -3.91 3.74
N TYR A 114 -3.66 -3.71 3.59
CA TYR A 114 -4.63 -4.79 3.60
C TYR A 114 -4.68 -5.58 4.92
N CYS A 115 -4.57 -4.90 6.04
CA CYS A 115 -4.56 -5.54 7.35
C CYS A 115 -5.38 -4.77 8.38
N THR A 116 -6.20 -5.50 9.12
CA THR A 116 -7.02 -4.95 10.22
C THR A 116 -6.70 -5.61 11.57
N ASP A 117 -5.61 -6.36 11.66
CA ASP A 117 -5.26 -7.19 12.80
C ASP A 117 -4.89 -6.38 14.05
N LEU A 118 -4.84 -7.06 15.19
CA LEU A 118 -4.61 -6.45 16.50
C LEU A 118 -3.18 -5.92 16.69
N TYR A 119 -2.22 -6.51 15.99
CA TYR A 119 -0.79 -6.24 16.21
C TYR A 119 -0.23 -5.08 15.39
N ILE A 120 -1.08 -4.32 14.73
CA ILE A 120 -0.74 -3.04 14.10
C ILE A 120 -1.52 -1.92 14.78
N ASP A 121 -0.96 -0.72 14.80
CA ASP A 121 -1.61 0.41 15.46
C ASP A 121 -2.76 0.95 14.63
N ILE A 122 -2.56 1.07 13.32
CA ILE A 122 -3.50 1.65 12.38
C ILE A 122 -3.86 0.60 11.31
N ALA A 123 -5.15 0.31 11.18
CA ALA A 123 -5.64 -0.61 10.17
C ALA A 123 -5.42 -0.07 8.75
N GLY A 124 -4.84 -0.87 7.87
CA GLY A 124 -4.55 -0.50 6.48
C GLY A 124 -5.55 -1.10 5.49
N PHE A 125 -6.06 -0.26 4.59
CA PHE A 125 -7.06 -0.64 3.60
C PHE A 125 -6.54 -0.44 2.18
N ASN A 126 -6.57 -1.50 1.39
CA ASN A 126 -6.37 -1.46 -0.05
C ASN A 126 -7.70 -1.63 -0.76
N ALA A 127 -7.83 -1.08 -1.97
CA ALA A 127 -8.98 -1.29 -2.85
C ALA A 127 -10.32 -1.12 -2.11
N ASN A 128 -10.81 0.08 -2.04
CA ASN A 128 -12.00 0.46 -1.27
C ASN A 128 -13.18 -0.51 -1.51
N GLY A 129 -13.46 -1.34 -0.52
CA GLY A 129 -14.57 -2.29 -0.55
C GLY A 129 -14.27 -3.65 -1.18
N GLU A 130 -13.12 -3.84 -1.84
CA GLU A 130 -12.85 -5.11 -2.52
C GLU A 130 -12.34 -6.20 -1.56
N CYS A 131 -11.63 -5.83 -0.53
CA CYS A 131 -10.86 -6.79 0.21
C CYS A 131 -11.19 -6.92 1.69
N LYS A 132 -11.19 -5.91 2.48
CA LYS A 132 -11.51 -5.98 3.93
C LYS A 132 -12.81 -5.25 4.29
N GLY A 133 -13.58 -4.89 3.28
CA GLY A 133 -14.74 -4.04 3.43
C GLY A 133 -14.39 -2.56 3.40
N ASP A 134 -15.41 -1.75 3.55
CA ASP A 134 -15.32 -0.30 3.55
C ASP A 134 -14.70 0.20 4.87
N ILE A 135 -13.82 1.21 4.80
CA ILE A 135 -13.25 1.88 5.98
C ILE A 135 -14.35 2.42 6.89
N SER A 136 -15.41 2.98 6.32
CA SER A 136 -16.55 3.51 7.03
C SER A 136 -17.25 2.42 7.87
N ASP A 137 -17.46 1.24 7.29
CA ASP A 137 -18.06 0.11 8.01
C ASP A 137 -17.12 -0.49 9.06
N PHE A 138 -15.83 -0.48 8.81
CA PHE A 138 -14.83 -0.85 9.80
C PHE A 138 -14.86 0.11 10.99
N HIS A 139 -14.87 1.41 10.73
CA HIS A 139 -14.91 2.43 11.78
C HIS A 139 -16.17 2.34 12.65
N LYS A 140 -17.33 2.06 12.05
CA LYS A 140 -18.57 1.80 12.80
C LYS A 140 -18.45 0.62 13.75
N LYS A 141 -17.75 -0.46 13.33
CA LYS A 141 -17.56 -1.68 14.14
C LYS A 141 -16.44 -1.56 15.17
N GLN A 142 -15.41 -0.77 14.87
CA GLN A 142 -14.24 -0.57 15.70
C GLN A 142 -13.88 0.93 15.81
N PRO A 143 -14.71 1.74 16.48
CA PRO A 143 -14.57 3.20 16.47
C PRO A 143 -13.30 3.71 17.16
N LEU A 144 -12.64 2.89 17.96
CA LEU A 144 -11.39 3.24 18.64
C LEU A 144 -10.14 2.81 17.88
N LYS A 145 -10.28 2.00 16.83
CA LYS A 145 -9.16 1.58 15.98
C LYS A 145 -9.02 2.57 14.83
N LEU A 146 -7.85 3.18 14.73
CA LEU A 146 -7.53 4.07 13.62
C LEU A 146 -7.44 3.27 12.31
N ALA A 147 -7.75 3.91 11.21
CA ALA A 147 -7.69 3.32 9.89
C ALA A 147 -7.09 4.31 8.87
N VAL A 148 -6.39 3.78 7.88
CA VAL A 148 -5.82 4.55 6.78
C VAL A 148 -6.01 3.81 5.46
N GLY A 149 -6.27 4.56 4.39
CA GLY A 149 -6.22 4.03 3.04
C GLY A 149 -4.76 3.87 2.60
N THR A 150 -4.30 2.64 2.46
CA THR A 150 -2.93 2.34 2.02
C THR A 150 -2.81 2.29 0.50
N GLU A 151 -3.88 1.87 -0.20
CA GLU A 151 -4.04 1.93 -1.66
C GLU A 151 -5.50 2.23 -2.02
N ILE A 152 -5.90 3.48 -1.91
CA ILE A 152 -7.26 3.92 -2.22
C ILE A 152 -7.22 5.23 -3.03
N PRO A 153 -8.03 5.34 -4.08
CA PRO A 153 -8.82 4.29 -4.74
C PRO A 153 -7.95 3.41 -5.63
N HIS A 154 -8.35 2.16 -5.85
CA HIS A 154 -7.75 1.28 -6.85
C HIS A 154 -8.25 1.65 -8.26
N THR A 155 -8.08 2.89 -8.64
CA THR A 155 -8.36 3.34 -10.00
C THR A 155 -7.05 3.42 -10.75
N ARG A 156 -6.97 2.70 -11.84
CA ARG A 156 -5.75 2.59 -12.63
C ARG A 156 -5.96 3.27 -13.97
N GLN A 157 -5.20 4.32 -14.20
CA GLN A 157 -5.11 4.91 -15.53
C GLN A 157 -3.98 4.23 -16.30
N THR A 158 -4.30 3.61 -17.42
CA THR A 158 -3.32 3.01 -18.29
C THR A 158 -2.85 4.04 -19.30
N ARG A 159 -1.66 4.56 -19.11
CA ARG A 159 -1.06 5.55 -20.02
C ARG A 159 -0.95 4.99 -21.44
N GLY A 160 -1.47 5.72 -22.42
CA GLY A 160 -1.46 5.31 -23.82
C GLY A 160 -2.63 4.43 -24.24
N VAL A 161 -3.50 4.03 -23.32
CA VAL A 161 -4.73 3.30 -23.62
C VAL A 161 -5.94 4.17 -23.34
N TYR A 162 -6.64 4.58 -24.40
CA TYR A 162 -7.69 5.61 -24.33
C TYR A 162 -9.07 5.11 -24.75
N ARG A 163 -9.30 3.80 -24.78
CA ARG A 163 -10.56 3.23 -25.25
C ARG A 163 -11.76 3.51 -24.35
N THR A 164 -11.51 3.76 -23.09
CA THR A 164 -12.56 4.08 -22.13
C THR A 164 -12.91 5.55 -22.10
N ILE A 165 -12.20 6.40 -22.85
CA ILE A 165 -12.47 7.85 -22.88
C ILE A 165 -13.87 8.11 -23.41
N GLY A 166 -14.68 8.76 -22.59
CA GLY A 166 -16.05 9.18 -22.94
C GLY A 166 -17.09 8.08 -22.93
N THR A 167 -16.76 6.84 -22.68
CA THR A 167 -17.72 5.72 -22.72
C THR A 167 -18.09 5.14 -21.36
N ARG A 168 -17.19 5.22 -20.37
CA ARG A 168 -17.30 4.51 -19.07
C ARG A 168 -17.62 3.01 -19.19
N LYS A 169 -17.44 2.45 -20.37
CA LYS A 169 -17.70 1.03 -20.60
C LYS A 169 -16.40 0.25 -20.38
N PRO A 170 -16.48 -0.90 -19.71
CA PRO A 170 -15.38 -1.85 -19.66
C PRO A 170 -14.97 -2.20 -21.09
N TRP A 171 -13.72 -2.54 -21.24
CA TRP A 171 -13.22 -3.10 -22.49
C TRP A 171 -14.06 -4.28 -22.97
N ASP A 172 -14.38 -4.35 -24.25
CA ASP A 172 -15.09 -5.48 -24.80
C ASP A 172 -14.22 -6.73 -24.74
N LYS A 173 -14.76 -7.80 -24.17
CA LYS A 173 -14.04 -9.05 -23.98
C LYS A 173 -13.65 -9.73 -25.29
N ASP A 174 -14.41 -9.45 -26.35
CA ASP A 174 -14.20 -10.05 -27.66
C ASP A 174 -13.17 -9.29 -28.51
N GLU A 175 -12.66 -8.17 -28.00
CA GLU A 175 -11.66 -7.39 -28.71
C GLU A 175 -10.27 -8.00 -28.54
N VAL A 176 -9.67 -8.41 -29.65
CA VAL A 176 -8.31 -8.96 -29.65
C VAL A 176 -7.31 -7.85 -29.36
N LEU A 177 -6.71 -7.91 -28.16
CA LEU A 177 -5.64 -7.04 -27.73
C LEU A 177 -4.29 -7.71 -27.96
N ASN A 178 -3.28 -6.90 -28.20
CA ASN A 178 -1.95 -7.45 -28.30
C ASN A 178 -1.44 -7.85 -26.90
N GLU A 179 -0.49 -8.77 -26.84
CA GLU A 179 0.01 -9.35 -25.59
C GLU A 179 0.65 -8.33 -24.64
N HIS A 180 1.13 -7.22 -25.18
CA HIS A 180 1.79 -6.14 -24.43
C HIS A 180 0.84 -5.02 -24.00
N ASP A 181 -0.43 -5.12 -24.34
CA ASP A 181 -1.40 -4.10 -23.98
C ASP A 181 -1.78 -4.22 -22.50
N ALA A 182 -1.40 -3.24 -21.71
CA ALA A 182 -1.67 -3.23 -20.27
C ALA A 182 -3.18 -3.26 -19.96
N ALA A 183 -4.02 -2.71 -20.82
CA ALA A 183 -5.47 -2.75 -20.66
C ALA A 183 -6.05 -4.16 -20.83
N ARG A 184 -5.34 -5.06 -21.47
CA ARG A 184 -5.72 -6.47 -21.56
C ARG A 184 -5.68 -7.14 -20.18
N VAL A 185 -4.73 -6.75 -19.35
CA VAL A 185 -4.58 -7.29 -17.99
C VAL A 185 -5.62 -6.69 -17.04
N PHE A 186 -5.97 -5.39 -17.25
CA PHE A 186 -6.86 -4.65 -16.36
C PHE A 186 -7.96 -3.89 -17.13
N PRO A 187 -8.78 -4.56 -17.95
CA PRO A 187 -9.73 -3.89 -18.81
C PRO A 187 -10.81 -3.09 -18.04
N LEU A 188 -11.12 -3.54 -16.83
CA LEU A 188 -12.12 -2.90 -15.97
C LEU A 188 -11.59 -1.73 -15.13
N THR A 189 -10.29 -1.49 -15.16
CA THR A 189 -9.62 -0.49 -14.31
C THR A 189 -8.87 0.59 -15.09
N SER A 190 -9.07 0.65 -16.40
CA SER A 190 -8.55 1.73 -17.25
C SER A 190 -9.53 2.89 -17.29
N PHE A 191 -9.14 4.02 -16.70
CA PHE A 191 -9.95 5.23 -16.57
C PHE A 191 -9.23 6.42 -17.17
N THR A 192 -10.00 7.46 -17.51
CA THR A 192 -9.42 8.77 -17.84
C THR A 192 -8.88 9.45 -16.58
N THR A 193 -8.06 10.49 -16.76
CA THR A 193 -7.55 11.28 -15.64
C THR A 193 -8.70 11.92 -14.84
N GLU A 194 -9.72 12.39 -15.51
CA GLU A 194 -10.91 13.00 -14.92
C GLU A 194 -11.69 11.97 -14.08
N GLU A 195 -11.92 10.77 -14.61
CA GLU A 195 -12.61 9.71 -13.87
C GLU A 195 -11.83 9.26 -12.63
N VAL A 196 -10.49 9.27 -12.69
CA VAL A 196 -9.65 9.00 -11.51
C VAL A 196 -9.82 10.09 -10.47
N PHE A 197 -9.83 11.36 -10.85
CA PHE A 197 -10.03 12.47 -9.91
C PHE A 197 -11.42 12.46 -9.31
N ASP A 198 -12.46 12.26 -10.11
CA ASP A 198 -13.84 12.12 -9.62
C ASP A 198 -13.96 10.96 -8.62
N GLY A 199 -13.29 9.84 -8.91
CA GLY A 199 -13.25 8.69 -8.01
C GLY A 199 -12.53 8.98 -6.69
N ILE A 200 -11.48 9.79 -6.72
CA ILE A 200 -10.78 10.25 -5.52
C ILE A 200 -11.71 11.14 -4.69
N ASP A 201 -12.26 12.18 -5.29
CA ASP A 201 -13.11 13.15 -4.59
C ASP A 201 -14.34 12.49 -3.95
N THR A 202 -15.02 11.61 -4.66
CA THR A 202 -16.22 10.94 -4.14
C THR A 202 -15.92 9.94 -3.04
N ARG A 203 -14.76 9.28 -3.05
CA ARG A 203 -14.40 8.28 -2.06
C ARG A 203 -13.79 8.88 -0.80
N TYR A 204 -13.04 9.96 -0.91
CA TYR A 204 -12.51 10.68 0.25
C TYR A 204 -13.54 11.56 0.95
N ALA A 205 -14.53 12.07 0.24
CA ALA A 205 -15.61 12.83 0.84
C ALA A 205 -16.58 11.99 1.69
N SER A 206 -16.53 10.66 1.54
CA SER A 206 -17.40 9.71 2.28
C SER A 206 -16.70 9.02 3.44
N SER A 207 -15.43 9.27 3.66
CA SER A 207 -14.62 8.69 4.77
C SER A 207 -14.29 9.74 5.83
#